data_5a4235fd54af29c9d8dc20376b82c7a8
#
_entry.id   5a4235fd54af29c9d8dc20376b82c7a8
#
_cell.length_a   1.000
_cell.length_b   1.000
_cell.length_c   1.000
_cell.angle_alpha   90.00
_cell.angle_beta   90.00
_cell.angle_gamma   90.00
#
_symmetry.space_group_name_H-M   'P 1'
#
loop_
_entity.id
_entity.type
_entity.pdbx_description
1 polymer ?
#
loop_
_entity_poly.entity_id
_entity_poly.type
_entity_poly.pdbx_seq_one_letter_code
_entity_poly.pdbx_strand_id
1 'polypeptide(L)'
;KQYLSKAKAPVLYDLLNGTVDSGIDYRELGLDLPVYQTAAVSRPSEEAAPFDFDSYIGIGNRGNSAVDDISFGSTAVYLLKGSYAVKLLAAALEKEDRENGIPAGTVLACGPAGYSLEEIESSYEACRKLLANSFFFDENQKIVTCEDLPAIFERVEPLDPSLAKDYSRRIADYIQVCARRRISDQLTELKTITAKSGAAPEEIKYFFSDLFLQIEQHLRDAFKNQELALPGNAEVIMKVTGARFLYQIQLYFTQNFEKIIEALGNQTGESLF
;
A
#
# COMPACT_ATOMS: atom_id res chain seq x y z
N LYS A 1 -5.08 31.50 19.06
CA LYS A 1 -4.95 30.09 18.63
C LYS A 1 -4.41 29.95 17.21
N GLN A 2 -4.88 30.70 16.20
CA GLN A 2 -4.38 30.63 14.81
C GLN A 2 -2.89 31.06 14.66
N TYR A 3 -2.38 31.95 15.49
CA TYR A 3 -0.99 32.39 15.45
C TYR A 3 -0.01 31.32 15.94
N LEU A 4 -0.38 30.59 16.97
CA LEU A 4 0.43 29.48 17.52
C LEU A 4 0.50 28.30 16.54
N SER A 5 -0.58 27.97 15.86
CA SER A 5 -0.60 26.89 14.85
C SER A 5 0.31 27.21 13.65
N LYS A 6 0.33 28.46 13.19
CA LYS A 6 1.24 28.91 12.11
C LYS A 6 2.71 28.92 12.49
N ALA A 7 3.03 29.13 13.78
CA ALA A 7 4.42 29.11 14.28
C ALA A 7 4.93 27.67 14.48
N LYS A 8 4.04 26.70 14.69
CA LYS A 8 4.42 25.31 14.95
C LYS A 8 4.82 24.53 13.69
N ALA A 9 4.17 24.77 12.55
CA ALA A 9 4.42 23.99 11.35
C ALA A 9 5.90 23.99 10.88
N PRO A 10 6.62 25.13 10.85
CA PRO A 10 8.05 25.12 10.54
C PRO A 10 8.86 24.32 11.55
N VAL A 11 8.54 24.46 12.85
CA VAL A 11 9.25 23.75 13.93
C VAL A 11 9.03 22.24 13.83
N LEU A 12 7.80 21.81 13.54
CA LEU A 12 7.50 20.40 13.31
C LEU A 12 8.25 19.87 12.09
N TYR A 13 8.29 20.66 11.01
CA TYR A 13 9.05 20.29 9.82
C TYR A 13 10.53 20.07 10.13
N ASP A 14 11.13 20.99 10.90
CA ASP A 14 12.53 20.90 11.32
C ASP A 14 12.77 19.65 12.18
N LEU A 15 11.89 19.38 13.16
CA LEU A 15 11.97 18.19 14.01
C LEU A 15 11.87 16.89 13.21
N LEU A 16 10.97 16.84 12.22
CA LEU A 16 10.84 15.66 11.32
C LEU A 16 12.09 15.44 10.45
N ASN A 17 12.89 16.49 10.24
CA ASN A 17 14.16 16.44 9.49
C ASN A 17 15.40 16.41 10.40
N GLY A 18 15.23 16.13 11.68
CA GLY A 18 16.34 15.97 12.62
C GLY A 18 16.97 17.28 13.10
N THR A 19 16.31 18.42 12.89
CA THR A 19 16.81 19.71 13.33
C THR A 19 16.14 20.11 14.64
N VAL A 20 16.92 20.11 15.73
CA VAL A 20 16.50 20.62 17.05
C VAL A 20 17.21 21.94 17.29
N ASP A 21 16.47 23.05 17.36
CA ASP A 21 17.01 24.38 17.59
C ASP A 21 16.98 24.73 19.11
N SER A 22 18.13 24.90 19.69
CA SER A 22 18.28 25.28 21.12
C SER A 22 17.74 26.68 21.47
N GLY A 23 17.45 27.49 20.46
CA GLY A 23 16.82 28.81 20.62
C GLY A 23 15.31 28.78 20.77
N ILE A 24 14.69 27.63 20.55
CA ILE A 24 13.22 27.47 20.58
C ILE A 24 12.79 26.93 21.95
N ASP A 25 11.83 27.58 22.57
CA ASP A 25 11.16 27.04 23.77
C ASP A 25 10.02 26.06 23.30
N TYR A 26 10.37 24.79 23.20
CA TYR A 26 9.44 23.74 22.84
C TYR A 26 8.28 23.55 23.82
N ARG A 27 8.47 23.97 25.08
CA ARG A 27 7.44 23.94 26.13
C ARG A 27 6.34 24.93 25.83
N GLU A 28 6.68 26.15 25.42
CA GLU A 28 5.71 27.18 25.02
C GLU A 28 4.90 26.73 23.80
N LEU A 29 5.50 25.96 22.90
CA LEU A 29 4.83 25.36 21.76
C LEU A 29 3.99 24.12 22.13
N GLY A 30 4.06 23.65 23.39
CA GLY A 30 3.39 22.43 23.81
C GLY A 30 3.99 21.16 23.18
N LEU A 31 5.26 21.22 22.83
CA LEU A 31 6.04 20.12 22.24
C LEU A 31 7.02 19.47 23.24
N ASP A 32 7.01 19.89 24.52
CA ASP A 32 7.75 19.22 25.59
C ASP A 32 6.93 18.05 26.14
N LEU A 33 7.12 16.86 25.58
CA LEU A 33 6.32 15.68 25.83
C LEU A 33 7.16 14.56 26.45
N PRO A 34 6.58 13.74 27.34
CA PRO A 34 7.28 12.59 27.91
C PRO A 34 7.51 11.47 26.89
N VAL A 35 6.70 11.41 25.84
CA VAL A 35 6.80 10.41 24.76
C VAL A 35 6.41 11.07 23.45
N TYR A 36 7.21 10.87 22.44
CA TYR A 36 6.98 11.29 21.07
C TYR A 36 6.78 10.07 20.18
N GLN A 37 5.83 10.15 19.26
CA GLN A 37 5.64 9.13 18.25
C GLN A 37 5.10 9.80 16.99
N THR A 38 5.56 9.40 15.83
CA THR A 38 5.01 9.86 14.57
C THR A 38 4.09 8.83 13.96
N ALA A 39 3.10 9.31 13.27
CA ALA A 39 2.25 8.51 12.41
C ALA A 39 2.06 9.23 11.06
N ALA A 40 2.00 8.49 9.98
CA ALA A 40 1.78 9.04 8.66
C ALA A 40 0.61 8.33 7.99
N VAL A 41 -0.40 9.09 7.55
CA VAL A 41 -1.55 8.59 6.79
C VAL A 41 -1.33 8.93 5.32
N SER A 42 -1.06 7.92 4.51
CA SER A 42 -0.95 8.07 3.06
C SER A 42 -2.29 7.80 2.41
N ARG A 43 -2.77 8.77 1.60
CA ARG A 43 -4.02 8.69 0.85
C ARG A 43 -3.74 8.27 -0.60
N PRO A 44 -4.73 7.72 -1.33
CA PRO A 44 -4.55 7.30 -2.72
C PRO A 44 -4.26 8.46 -3.68
N SER A 45 -4.73 9.68 -3.36
CA SER A 45 -4.47 10.89 -4.15
C SER A 45 -4.49 12.12 -3.26
N GLU A 46 -3.96 13.24 -3.75
CA GLU A 46 -4.02 14.55 -3.07
C GLU A 46 -5.46 15.10 -3.00
N GLU A 47 -6.31 14.72 -3.95
CA GLU A 47 -7.72 15.13 -4.02
C GLU A 47 -8.60 14.41 -3.00
N ALA A 48 -8.14 13.28 -2.45
CA ALA A 48 -8.86 12.58 -1.40
C ALA A 48 -8.95 13.47 -0.16
N ALA A 49 -10.15 13.55 0.43
CA ALA A 49 -10.38 14.36 1.62
C ALA A 49 -9.36 14.01 2.73
N PRO A 50 -8.78 15.01 3.41
CA PRO A 50 -7.90 14.76 4.54
C PRO A 50 -8.69 14.05 5.64
N PHE A 51 -8.04 13.13 6.33
CA PHE A 51 -8.59 12.50 7.50
C PHE A 51 -8.61 13.51 8.65
N ASP A 52 -9.79 13.80 9.19
CA ASP A 52 -9.96 14.71 10.33
C ASP A 52 -9.89 13.92 11.62
N PHE A 53 -8.68 13.76 12.15
CA PHE A 53 -8.44 13.06 13.39
C PHE A 53 -9.10 13.73 14.60
N ASP A 54 -9.15 15.06 14.62
CA ASP A 54 -9.69 15.82 15.74
C ASP A 54 -11.19 15.59 15.93
N SER A 55 -11.93 15.33 14.86
CA SER A 55 -13.36 15.05 14.93
C SER A 55 -13.68 13.74 15.66
N TYR A 56 -12.73 12.79 15.69
CA TYR A 56 -12.92 11.46 16.30
C TYR A 56 -12.44 11.37 17.74
N ILE A 57 -11.44 12.16 18.14
CA ILE A 57 -10.91 12.12 19.52
C ILE A 57 -11.89 12.69 20.53
N GLY A 58 -12.84 13.52 20.07
CA GLY A 58 -13.85 14.13 20.90
C GLY A 58 -13.33 15.24 21.83
N ILE A 59 -14.24 16.11 22.24
CA ILE A 59 -13.97 17.34 23.01
C ILE A 59 -13.33 17.06 24.39
N GLY A 60 -13.54 15.85 24.95
CA GLY A 60 -13.04 15.47 26.28
C GLY A 60 -11.55 15.12 26.37
N ASN A 61 -10.88 14.83 25.24
CA ASN A 61 -9.49 14.41 25.20
C ASN A 61 -8.53 15.47 24.63
N ARG A 62 -9.00 16.67 24.39
CA ARG A 62 -8.21 17.78 23.78
C ARG A 62 -6.91 18.16 24.49
N GLY A 63 -6.71 17.73 25.73
CA GLY A 63 -5.49 18.01 26.49
C GLY A 63 -4.37 17.00 26.32
N ASN A 64 -4.68 15.75 25.99
CA ASN A 64 -3.70 14.64 26.02
C ASN A 64 -3.35 14.03 24.66
N SER A 65 -4.10 14.35 23.62
CA SER A 65 -3.93 13.77 22.28
C SER A 65 -3.69 14.82 21.21
N ALA A 66 -3.23 16.02 21.59
CA ALA A 66 -3.00 17.06 20.62
C ALA A 66 -2.05 16.55 19.55
N VAL A 67 -2.61 16.40 18.41
CA VAL A 67 -1.97 16.01 17.19
C VAL A 67 -1.61 17.30 16.49
N ASP A 68 -0.33 17.56 16.37
CA ASP A 68 0.14 18.56 15.44
C ASP A 68 0.40 17.82 14.12
N ASP A 69 -0.15 18.30 13.01
CA ASP A 69 -0.03 17.66 11.72
C ASP A 69 0.65 18.54 10.66
N ILE A 70 1.32 17.89 9.74
CA ILE A 70 1.89 18.47 8.53
C ILE A 70 1.48 17.60 7.35
N SER A 71 1.02 18.24 6.27
CA SER A 71 0.68 17.54 5.02
C SER A 71 1.80 17.68 3.99
N PHE A 72 2.18 16.56 3.39
CA PHE A 72 3.12 16.44 2.27
C PHE A 72 2.39 15.75 1.11
N GLY A 73 1.81 16.54 0.20
CA GLY A 73 1.03 15.98 -0.89
C GLY A 73 -0.13 15.12 -0.37
N SER A 74 -0.15 13.84 -0.76
CA SER A 74 -1.16 12.86 -0.33
C SER A 74 -0.92 12.26 1.07
N THR A 75 0.14 12.64 1.76
CA THR A 75 0.50 12.12 3.09
C THR A 75 0.34 13.18 4.16
N ALA A 76 -0.44 12.88 5.19
CA ALA A 76 -0.51 13.67 6.41
C ALA A 76 0.34 13.02 7.50
N VAL A 77 1.24 13.78 8.12
CA VAL A 77 2.13 13.32 9.19
C VAL A 77 1.69 13.95 10.50
N TYR A 78 1.52 13.12 11.51
CA TYR A 78 1.07 13.51 12.84
C TYR A 78 2.19 13.29 13.85
N LEU A 79 2.44 14.29 14.70
CA LEU A 79 3.22 14.13 15.93
C LEU A 79 2.24 13.79 17.05
N LEU A 80 2.30 12.58 17.55
CA LEU A 80 1.39 12.03 18.54
C LEU A 80 1.94 12.24 19.96
N LYS A 81 1.05 12.52 20.89
CA LYS A 81 1.33 12.70 22.31
C LYS A 81 0.89 11.48 23.13
N GLY A 82 1.85 10.76 23.65
CA GLY A 82 1.60 9.64 24.54
C GLY A 82 1.40 8.28 23.85
N SER A 83 1.58 7.22 24.61
CA SER A 83 1.61 5.83 24.12
C SER A 83 0.27 5.30 23.59
N TYR A 84 -0.85 5.95 23.90
CA TYR A 84 -2.18 5.55 23.43
C TYR A 84 -2.63 6.26 22.15
N ALA A 85 -1.93 7.29 21.71
CA ALA A 85 -2.36 8.10 20.59
C ALA A 85 -2.41 7.31 19.28
N VAL A 86 -1.49 6.38 19.03
CA VAL A 86 -1.53 5.47 17.87
C VAL A 86 -2.79 4.61 17.88
N LYS A 87 -3.17 4.05 19.02
CA LYS A 87 -4.39 3.25 19.16
C LYS A 87 -5.65 4.07 18.90
N LEU A 88 -5.67 5.33 19.34
CA LEU A 88 -6.78 6.25 19.09
C LEU A 88 -6.86 6.61 17.61
N LEU A 89 -5.73 6.89 16.96
CA LEU A 89 -5.68 7.17 15.53
C LEU A 89 -6.12 5.95 14.71
N ALA A 90 -5.66 4.76 15.08
CA ALA A 90 -6.07 3.51 14.44
C ALA A 90 -7.57 3.25 14.58
N ALA A 91 -8.11 3.40 15.80
CA ALA A 91 -9.55 3.24 16.05
C ALA A 91 -10.40 4.28 15.30
N ALA A 92 -9.89 5.52 15.18
CA ALA A 92 -10.55 6.57 14.42
C ALA A 92 -10.58 6.22 12.92
N LEU A 93 -9.48 5.72 12.37
CA LEU A 93 -9.37 5.29 10.97
C LEU A 93 -10.32 4.11 10.68
N GLU A 94 -10.37 3.11 11.56
CA GLU A 94 -11.26 1.96 11.43
C GLU A 94 -12.74 2.37 11.54
N LYS A 95 -13.06 3.35 12.39
CA LYS A 95 -14.42 3.88 12.52
C LYS A 95 -14.83 4.60 11.24
N GLU A 96 -13.96 5.47 10.70
CA GLU A 96 -14.21 6.19 9.46
C GLU A 96 -14.45 5.21 8.30
N ASP A 97 -13.64 4.17 8.21
CA ASP A 97 -13.78 3.14 7.18
C ASP A 97 -15.14 2.43 7.24
N ARG A 98 -15.64 2.17 8.46
CA ARG A 98 -16.96 1.52 8.64
C ARG A 98 -18.13 2.44 8.36
N GLU A 99 -18.04 3.73 8.71
CA GLU A 99 -19.16 4.67 8.63
C GLU A 99 -19.28 5.36 7.28
N ASN A 100 -18.16 5.76 6.71
CA ASN A 100 -18.11 6.58 5.49
C ASN A 100 -17.35 5.89 4.34
N GLY A 101 -16.58 4.83 4.64
CA GLY A 101 -15.62 4.23 3.72
C GLY A 101 -14.43 5.14 3.48
N ILE A 102 -13.25 4.70 3.83
CA ILE A 102 -12.03 5.43 3.45
C ILE A 102 -11.59 5.00 2.05
N PRO A 103 -10.97 5.91 1.29
CA PRO A 103 -10.49 5.57 -0.06
C PRO A 103 -9.59 4.33 -0.03
N ALA A 104 -9.88 3.38 -0.91
CA ALA A 104 -9.07 2.18 -1.06
C ALA A 104 -7.60 2.56 -1.28
N GLY A 105 -6.71 1.96 -0.52
CA GLY A 105 -5.29 2.27 -0.56
C GLY A 105 -4.84 3.34 0.44
N THR A 106 -5.69 3.77 1.37
CA THR A 106 -5.24 4.56 2.52
C THR A 106 -4.46 3.66 3.48
N VAL A 107 -3.26 4.09 3.88
CA VAL A 107 -2.37 3.37 4.80
C VAL A 107 -1.95 4.29 5.93
N LEU A 108 -2.07 3.82 7.15
CA LEU A 108 -1.53 4.44 8.36
C LEU A 108 -0.23 3.74 8.75
N ALA A 109 0.89 4.44 8.65
CA ALA A 109 2.18 3.97 9.14
C ALA A 109 2.51 4.61 10.49
N CYS A 110 2.97 3.81 11.45
CA CYS A 110 3.33 4.27 12.79
C CYS A 110 4.81 3.99 13.07
N GLY A 111 5.56 5.04 13.39
CA GLY A 111 6.95 4.95 13.82
C GLY A 111 7.08 4.47 15.27
N PRO A 112 8.29 4.15 15.74
CA PRO A 112 8.54 3.80 17.12
C PRO A 112 8.30 5.00 18.05
N ALA A 113 7.99 4.73 19.30
CA ALA A 113 7.97 5.75 20.34
C ALA A 113 9.39 6.19 20.70
N GLY A 114 9.58 7.50 20.87
CA GLY A 114 10.81 8.13 21.33
C GLY A 114 10.57 8.94 22.61
N TYR A 115 11.65 9.26 23.30
CA TYR A 115 11.61 9.94 24.61
C TYR A 115 12.32 11.30 24.60
N SER A 116 12.83 11.68 23.43
CA SER A 116 13.47 12.98 23.22
C SER A 116 13.06 13.58 21.87
N LEU A 117 13.29 14.90 21.71
CA LEU A 117 12.99 15.60 20.45
C LEU A 117 13.83 15.07 19.28
N GLU A 118 15.06 14.65 19.54
CA GLU A 118 15.99 14.09 18.55
C GLU A 118 15.51 12.76 18.00
N GLU A 119 14.65 12.03 18.73
CA GLU A 119 14.10 10.73 18.29
C GLU A 119 12.88 10.88 17.38
N ILE A 120 12.35 12.09 17.21
CA ILE A 120 11.21 12.36 16.31
C ILE A 120 11.59 12.03 14.85
N GLU A 121 12.79 12.43 14.43
CA GLU A 121 13.29 12.09 13.10
C GLU A 121 13.30 10.59 12.84
N SER A 122 13.87 9.81 13.76
CA SER A 122 13.96 8.35 13.60
C SER A 122 12.58 7.69 13.56
N SER A 123 11.63 8.21 14.34
CA SER A 123 10.23 7.76 14.30
C SER A 123 9.58 8.06 12.94
N TYR A 124 9.82 9.24 12.38
CA TYR A 124 9.31 9.63 11.07
C TYR A 124 9.98 8.87 9.92
N GLU A 125 11.29 8.66 9.98
CA GLU A 125 12.00 7.84 8.99
C GLU A 125 11.47 6.41 8.95
N ALA A 126 11.08 5.84 10.08
CA ALA A 126 10.41 4.54 10.11
C ALA A 126 9.05 4.57 9.39
N CYS A 127 8.23 5.61 9.60
CA CYS A 127 6.99 5.80 8.85
C CYS A 127 7.25 5.89 7.34
N ARG A 128 8.25 6.66 6.91
CA ARG A 128 8.63 6.80 5.49
C ARG A 128 9.03 5.47 4.87
N LYS A 129 9.85 4.68 5.59
CA LYS A 129 10.25 3.34 5.15
C LYS A 129 9.06 2.39 5.01
N LEU A 130 8.13 2.41 5.97
CA LEU A 130 6.90 1.63 5.90
C LEU A 130 6.08 2.03 4.66
N LEU A 131 5.81 3.33 4.47
CA LEU A 131 5.03 3.82 3.34
C LEU A 131 5.71 3.56 1.98
N ALA A 132 7.04 3.67 1.90
CA ALA A 132 7.79 3.33 0.68
C ALA A 132 7.64 1.86 0.28
N ASN A 133 7.33 0.99 1.24
CA ASN A 133 7.11 -0.44 1.03
C ASN A 133 5.62 -0.82 0.96
N SER A 134 4.71 0.16 0.93
CA SER A 134 3.26 -0.07 0.93
C SER A 134 2.77 -0.90 -0.26
N PHE A 135 3.50 -0.91 -1.37
CA PHE A 135 3.21 -1.75 -2.53
C PHE A 135 3.04 -3.25 -2.18
N PHE A 136 3.72 -3.72 -1.15
CA PHE A 136 3.71 -5.13 -0.74
C PHE A 136 2.66 -5.46 0.33
N PHE A 137 1.92 -4.47 0.80
CA PHE A 137 0.89 -4.69 1.84
C PHE A 137 -0.31 -5.45 1.27
N ASP A 138 -0.93 -6.23 2.14
CA ASP A 138 -2.15 -6.95 1.80
C ASP A 138 -3.38 -6.02 1.82
N GLU A 139 -4.45 -6.45 1.16
CA GLU A 139 -5.69 -5.67 0.99
C GLU A 139 -6.25 -5.13 2.31
N ASN A 140 -6.15 -5.91 3.39
CA ASN A 140 -6.68 -5.57 4.70
C ASN A 140 -5.65 -4.89 5.62
N GLN A 141 -4.40 -4.74 5.19
CA GLN A 141 -3.34 -4.15 5.98
C GLN A 141 -3.36 -2.62 5.85
N LYS A 142 -4.29 -1.99 6.56
CA LYS A 142 -4.45 -0.53 6.56
C LYS A 142 -3.55 0.18 7.57
N ILE A 143 -3.09 -0.55 8.59
CA ILE A 143 -2.26 -0.04 9.67
C ILE A 143 -0.97 -0.87 9.69
N VAL A 144 0.16 -0.18 9.64
CA VAL A 144 1.50 -0.79 9.64
C VAL A 144 2.36 -0.14 10.71
N THR A 145 3.15 -0.96 11.38
CA THR A 145 4.03 -0.56 12.48
C THR A 145 5.46 -1.01 12.24
N CYS A 146 6.37 -0.62 13.11
CA CYS A 146 7.76 -1.06 13.02
C CYS A 146 7.95 -2.58 13.16
N GLU A 147 6.97 -3.29 13.72
CA GLU A 147 6.99 -4.76 13.81
C GLU A 147 6.86 -5.40 12.43
N ASP A 148 6.27 -4.70 11.46
CA ASP A 148 6.15 -5.17 10.07
C ASP A 148 7.45 -4.99 9.26
N LEU A 149 8.41 -4.15 9.73
CA LEU A 149 9.65 -3.86 9.03
C LEU A 149 10.53 -5.08 8.74
N PRO A 150 10.73 -6.05 9.67
CA PRO A 150 11.57 -7.21 9.40
C PRO A 150 11.06 -8.02 8.20
N ALA A 151 9.76 -8.26 8.10
CA ALA A 151 9.15 -8.98 6.99
C ALA A 151 9.35 -8.28 5.64
N ILE A 152 9.47 -6.95 5.67
CA ILE A 152 9.68 -6.10 4.49
C ILE A 152 11.15 -6.11 4.06
N PHE A 153 12.10 -6.18 5.00
CA PHE A 153 13.54 -6.06 4.73
C PHE A 153 14.27 -7.39 4.54
N GLU A 154 13.67 -8.52 4.84
CA GLU A 154 14.23 -9.85 4.56
C GLU A 154 14.17 -10.23 3.07
N ARG A 155 14.35 -9.26 2.18
CA ARG A 155 14.36 -9.44 0.73
C ARG A 155 15.78 -9.71 0.28
N VAL A 156 16.07 -10.93 -0.12
CA VAL A 156 17.47 -11.37 -0.28
C VAL A 156 17.81 -11.77 -1.71
N GLU A 157 16.83 -12.07 -2.56
CA GLU A 157 17.11 -12.62 -3.89
C GLU A 157 16.62 -11.67 -5.01
N PRO A 158 17.43 -11.42 -6.05
CA PRO A 158 16.97 -10.66 -7.19
C PRO A 158 15.84 -11.39 -7.91
N LEU A 159 14.89 -10.63 -8.46
CA LEU A 159 13.82 -11.19 -9.29
C LEU A 159 14.43 -11.77 -10.57
N ASP A 160 14.25 -13.08 -10.77
CA ASP A 160 14.69 -13.74 -12.00
C ASP A 160 13.69 -13.46 -13.15
N PRO A 161 14.09 -12.75 -14.21
CA PRO A 161 13.19 -12.47 -15.34
C PRO A 161 12.71 -13.73 -16.07
N SER A 162 13.46 -14.84 -16.00
CA SER A 162 13.09 -16.10 -16.67
C SER A 162 11.80 -16.71 -16.10
N LEU A 163 11.46 -16.37 -14.86
CA LEU A 163 10.20 -16.81 -14.22
C LEU A 163 8.97 -16.41 -15.04
N ALA A 164 8.97 -15.24 -15.69
CA ALA A 164 7.86 -14.81 -16.53
C ALA A 164 7.56 -15.82 -17.62
N LYS A 165 8.59 -16.34 -18.28
CA LYS A 165 8.45 -17.35 -19.35
C LYS A 165 7.91 -18.69 -18.83
N ASP A 166 8.39 -19.14 -17.69
CA ASP A 166 7.99 -20.44 -17.14
C ASP A 166 6.56 -20.40 -16.58
N TYR A 167 6.22 -19.32 -15.88
CA TYR A 167 4.88 -19.14 -15.33
C TYR A 167 3.85 -18.83 -16.40
N SER A 168 4.21 -18.05 -17.45
CA SER A 168 3.28 -17.75 -18.52
C SER A 168 2.78 -19.01 -19.23
N ARG A 169 3.69 -19.93 -19.53
CA ARG A 169 3.34 -21.22 -20.14
C ARG A 169 2.43 -22.04 -19.21
N ARG A 170 2.83 -22.24 -17.94
CA ARG A 170 2.03 -23.02 -16.98
C ARG A 170 0.64 -22.45 -16.76
N ILE A 171 0.54 -21.12 -16.61
CA ILE A 171 -0.76 -20.46 -16.41
C ILE A 171 -1.62 -20.61 -17.67
N ALA A 172 -1.07 -20.41 -18.87
CA ALA A 172 -1.79 -20.61 -20.12
C ALA A 172 -2.29 -22.04 -20.27
N ASP A 173 -1.48 -23.05 -19.94
CA ASP A 173 -1.89 -24.45 -19.95
C ASP A 173 -3.06 -24.72 -18.98
N TYR A 174 -3.00 -24.11 -17.77
CA TYR A 174 -4.09 -24.25 -16.79
C TYR A 174 -5.37 -23.53 -17.21
N ILE A 175 -5.28 -22.40 -17.91
CA ILE A 175 -6.45 -21.71 -18.49
C ILE A 175 -7.11 -22.59 -19.55
N GLN A 176 -6.33 -23.22 -20.43
CA GLN A 176 -6.85 -24.11 -21.49
C GLN A 176 -7.66 -25.28 -20.94
N VAL A 177 -7.29 -25.80 -19.77
CA VAL A 177 -8.01 -26.90 -19.11
C VAL A 177 -8.93 -26.43 -17.98
N CYS A 178 -9.21 -25.14 -17.89
CA CYS A 178 -10.09 -24.50 -16.89
C CYS A 178 -9.74 -24.83 -15.44
N ALA A 179 -8.46 -25.00 -15.12
CA ALA A 179 -7.95 -25.40 -13.81
C ALA A 179 -7.81 -24.21 -12.85
N ARG A 180 -8.93 -23.57 -12.48
CA ARG A 180 -9.00 -22.32 -11.68
C ARG A 180 -8.10 -22.35 -10.43
N ARG A 181 -8.15 -23.43 -9.65
CA ARG A 181 -7.35 -23.55 -8.42
C ARG A 181 -5.85 -23.48 -8.72
N ARG A 182 -5.40 -24.18 -9.77
CA ARG A 182 -3.99 -24.18 -10.18
C ARG A 182 -3.51 -22.80 -10.60
N ILE A 183 -4.35 -22.04 -11.29
CA ILE A 183 -4.06 -20.66 -11.68
C ILE A 183 -3.89 -19.78 -10.44
N SER A 184 -4.83 -19.87 -9.49
CA SER A 184 -4.75 -19.13 -8.21
C SER A 184 -3.48 -19.47 -7.43
N ASP A 185 -3.13 -20.76 -7.35
CA ASP A 185 -1.92 -21.22 -6.68
C ASP A 185 -0.65 -20.61 -7.32
N GLN A 186 -0.57 -20.57 -8.68
CA GLN A 186 0.58 -19.97 -9.39
C GLN A 186 0.66 -18.45 -9.18
N LEU A 187 -0.47 -17.74 -9.20
CA LEU A 187 -0.48 -16.29 -8.93
C LEU A 187 -0.07 -15.97 -7.49
N THR A 188 -0.49 -16.79 -6.53
CA THR A 188 -0.11 -16.64 -5.11
C THR A 188 1.37 -16.93 -4.90
N GLU A 189 1.90 -17.96 -5.57
CA GLU A 189 3.33 -18.27 -5.55
C GLU A 189 4.16 -17.13 -6.13
N LEU A 190 3.78 -16.60 -7.30
CA LEU A 190 4.43 -15.44 -7.92
C LEU A 190 4.39 -14.20 -7.04
N LYS A 191 3.23 -13.89 -6.43
CA LYS A 191 3.13 -12.80 -5.45
C LYS A 191 4.15 -12.97 -4.34
N THR A 192 4.28 -14.18 -3.82
CA THR A 192 5.22 -14.47 -2.72
C THR A 192 6.67 -14.32 -3.16
N ILE A 193 7.03 -14.84 -4.33
CA ILE A 193 8.39 -14.72 -4.89
C ILE A 193 8.74 -13.26 -5.12
N THR A 194 7.86 -12.50 -5.79
CA THR A 194 8.10 -11.09 -6.10
C THR A 194 8.14 -10.22 -4.85
N ALA A 195 7.30 -10.49 -3.85
CA ALA A 195 7.34 -9.77 -2.57
C ALA A 195 8.63 -10.03 -1.77
N LYS A 196 9.23 -11.22 -1.91
CA LYS A 196 10.53 -11.57 -1.28
C LYS A 196 11.74 -11.16 -2.11
N SER A 197 11.54 -10.77 -3.36
CA SER A 197 12.64 -10.27 -4.20
C SER A 197 13.11 -8.88 -3.74
N GLY A 198 14.35 -8.54 -4.01
CA GLY A 198 14.87 -7.19 -3.80
C GLY A 198 14.41 -6.18 -4.84
N ALA A 199 13.55 -6.59 -5.79
CA ALA A 199 13.13 -5.77 -6.91
C ALA A 199 12.27 -4.57 -6.46
N ALA A 200 12.45 -3.44 -7.13
CA ALA A 200 11.62 -2.26 -6.93
C ALA A 200 10.19 -2.49 -7.42
N PRO A 201 9.17 -1.78 -6.87
CA PRO A 201 7.78 -1.89 -7.34
C PRO A 201 7.62 -1.78 -8.85
N GLU A 202 8.34 -0.88 -9.50
CA GLU A 202 8.31 -0.68 -10.95
C GLU A 202 8.84 -1.88 -11.72
N GLU A 203 9.92 -2.51 -11.26
CA GLU A 203 10.46 -3.73 -11.86
C GLU A 203 9.45 -4.89 -11.76
N ILE A 204 8.77 -5.00 -10.62
CA ILE A 204 7.72 -5.99 -10.41
C ILE A 204 6.52 -5.74 -11.34
N LYS A 205 6.11 -4.49 -11.50
CA LYS A 205 5.05 -4.11 -12.44
C LYS A 205 5.42 -4.46 -13.88
N TYR A 206 6.66 -4.19 -14.30
CA TYR A 206 7.14 -4.60 -15.62
C TYR A 206 7.15 -6.12 -15.78
N PHE A 207 7.62 -6.85 -14.78
CA PHE A 207 7.59 -8.31 -14.77
C PHE A 207 6.15 -8.85 -14.96
N PHE A 208 5.18 -8.35 -14.22
CA PHE A 208 3.77 -8.79 -14.35
C PHE A 208 3.16 -8.35 -15.69
N SER A 209 3.51 -7.17 -16.21
CA SER A 209 3.05 -6.77 -17.54
C SER A 209 3.56 -7.72 -18.62
N ASP A 210 4.84 -8.05 -18.60
CA ASP A 210 5.46 -8.99 -19.52
C ASP A 210 4.87 -10.39 -19.36
N LEU A 211 4.68 -10.88 -18.14
CA LEU A 211 4.02 -12.15 -17.84
C LEU A 211 2.63 -12.24 -18.48
N PHE A 212 1.80 -11.20 -18.34
CA PHE A 212 0.45 -11.20 -18.90
C PHE A 212 0.49 -11.26 -20.44
N LEU A 213 1.35 -10.47 -21.08
CA LEU A 213 1.49 -10.44 -22.53
C LEU A 213 1.99 -11.79 -23.06
N GLN A 214 2.87 -12.48 -22.35
CA GLN A 214 3.30 -13.83 -22.73
C GLN A 214 2.19 -14.85 -22.56
N ILE A 215 1.37 -14.78 -21.50
CA ILE A 215 0.17 -15.64 -21.33
C ILE A 215 -0.81 -15.41 -22.48
N GLU A 216 -1.08 -14.15 -22.81
CA GLU A 216 -1.95 -13.80 -23.93
C GLU A 216 -1.45 -14.39 -25.23
N GLN A 217 -0.16 -14.28 -25.52
CA GLN A 217 0.43 -14.86 -26.73
C GLN A 217 0.25 -16.40 -26.76
N HIS A 218 0.52 -17.09 -25.65
CA HIS A 218 0.31 -18.53 -25.57
C HIS A 218 -1.16 -18.93 -25.80
N LEU A 219 -2.10 -18.16 -25.26
CA LEU A 219 -3.53 -18.42 -25.46
C LEU A 219 -3.96 -18.16 -26.91
N ARG A 220 -3.49 -17.08 -27.53
CA ARG A 220 -3.75 -16.80 -28.96
C ARG A 220 -3.20 -17.90 -29.87
N ASP A 221 -2.02 -18.41 -29.56
CA ASP A 221 -1.42 -19.50 -30.32
C ASP A 221 -2.18 -20.82 -30.15
N ALA A 222 -2.73 -21.11 -28.98
CA ALA A 222 -3.53 -22.29 -28.69
C ALA A 222 -4.92 -22.21 -29.32
N PHE A 223 -5.56 -21.05 -29.34
CA PHE A 223 -6.93 -20.83 -29.75
C PHE A 223 -7.03 -19.99 -31.05
N LYS A 224 -6.21 -20.30 -32.05
CA LYS A 224 -6.06 -19.52 -33.31
C LYS A 224 -7.36 -19.17 -34.04
N ASN A 225 -8.40 -19.96 -33.85
CA ASN A 225 -9.67 -19.82 -34.54
C ASN A 225 -10.83 -19.37 -33.63
N GLN A 226 -10.51 -18.97 -32.41
CA GLN A 226 -11.51 -18.54 -31.41
C GLN A 226 -11.24 -17.09 -30.99
N GLU A 227 -12.32 -16.33 -30.86
CA GLU A 227 -12.24 -14.99 -30.27
C GLU A 227 -12.19 -15.12 -28.76
N LEU A 228 -11.03 -14.82 -28.19
CA LEU A 228 -10.83 -14.80 -26.74
C LEU A 228 -11.17 -13.43 -26.17
N ALA A 229 -11.89 -13.40 -25.06
CA ALA A 229 -12.21 -12.19 -24.32
C ALA A 229 -10.95 -11.68 -23.55
N LEU A 230 -9.90 -11.33 -24.29
CA LEU A 230 -8.64 -10.81 -23.75
C LEU A 230 -8.69 -9.28 -23.67
N PRO A 231 -8.17 -8.67 -22.59
CA PRO A 231 -8.01 -7.22 -22.53
C PRO A 231 -6.97 -6.76 -23.56
N GLY A 232 -7.07 -5.51 -24.01
CA GLY A 232 -6.05 -4.93 -24.89
C GLY A 232 -4.72 -4.72 -24.16
N ASN A 233 -3.58 -4.86 -24.88
CA ASN A 233 -2.24 -4.70 -24.29
C ASN A 233 -2.06 -3.37 -23.57
N ALA A 234 -2.58 -2.27 -24.12
CA ALA A 234 -2.54 -0.95 -23.51
C ALA A 234 -3.30 -0.91 -22.17
N GLU A 235 -4.46 -1.59 -22.11
CA GLU A 235 -5.23 -1.70 -20.88
C GLU A 235 -4.46 -2.47 -19.80
N VAL A 236 -3.87 -3.61 -20.16
CA VAL A 236 -3.06 -4.42 -19.24
C VAL A 236 -1.91 -3.59 -18.67
N ILE A 237 -1.14 -2.95 -19.53
CA ILE A 237 -0.01 -2.12 -19.10
C ILE A 237 -0.49 -1.01 -18.17
N MET A 238 -1.55 -0.30 -18.55
CA MET A 238 -2.10 0.80 -17.73
C MET A 238 -2.59 0.29 -16.36
N LYS A 239 -3.28 -0.84 -16.30
CA LYS A 239 -3.80 -1.41 -15.04
C LYS A 239 -2.69 -1.91 -14.14
N VAL A 240 -1.69 -2.59 -14.70
CA VAL A 240 -0.57 -3.14 -13.92
C VAL A 240 0.38 -2.03 -13.46
N THR A 241 0.76 -1.09 -14.33
CA THR A 241 1.65 0.02 -13.95
C THR A 241 0.98 1.01 -13.01
N GLY A 242 -0.34 1.21 -13.13
CA GLY A 242 -1.13 2.04 -12.23
C GLY A 242 -1.47 1.40 -10.88
N ALA A 243 -1.18 0.10 -10.70
CA ALA A 243 -1.46 -0.56 -9.44
C ALA A 243 -0.63 0.03 -8.29
N ARG A 244 -1.31 0.36 -7.20
CA ARG A 244 -0.68 0.88 -5.98
C ARG A 244 -0.15 -0.23 -5.08
N PHE A 245 -0.77 -1.41 -5.15
CA PHE A 245 -0.44 -2.58 -4.34
C PHE A 245 -0.30 -3.83 -5.22
N LEU A 246 0.59 -4.72 -4.81
CA LEU A 246 0.84 -5.97 -5.52
C LEU A 246 -0.41 -6.86 -5.59
N TYR A 247 -1.24 -6.89 -4.55
CA TYR A 247 -2.49 -7.66 -4.56
C TYR A 247 -3.48 -7.18 -5.65
N GLN A 248 -3.46 -5.90 -6.02
CA GLN A 248 -4.32 -5.39 -7.10
C GLN A 248 -3.95 -5.97 -8.46
N ILE A 249 -2.66 -6.21 -8.70
CA ILE A 249 -2.18 -6.90 -9.90
C ILE A 249 -2.69 -8.34 -9.90
N GLN A 250 -2.55 -9.04 -8.78
CA GLN A 250 -3.06 -10.42 -8.65
C GLN A 250 -4.57 -10.48 -8.88
N LEU A 251 -5.34 -9.56 -8.30
CA LEU A 251 -6.79 -9.48 -8.47
C LEU A 251 -7.18 -9.23 -9.94
N TYR A 252 -6.49 -8.30 -10.60
CA TYR A 252 -6.71 -8.00 -12.01
C TYR A 252 -6.48 -9.24 -12.89
N PHE A 253 -5.42 -10.00 -12.65
CA PHE A 253 -5.13 -11.24 -13.38
C PHE A 253 -6.21 -12.28 -13.13
N THR A 254 -6.57 -12.51 -11.86
CA THR A 254 -7.61 -13.48 -11.49
C THR A 254 -8.93 -13.18 -12.20
N GLN A 255 -9.38 -11.92 -12.16
CA GLN A 255 -10.62 -11.50 -12.81
C GLN A 255 -10.62 -11.69 -14.33
N ASN A 256 -9.50 -11.41 -15.00
CA ASN A 256 -9.40 -11.61 -16.44
C ASN A 256 -9.33 -13.08 -16.82
N PHE A 257 -8.59 -13.90 -16.08
CA PHE A 257 -8.51 -15.33 -16.35
C PHE A 257 -9.84 -16.04 -16.08
N GLU A 258 -10.60 -15.62 -15.08
CA GLU A 258 -11.96 -16.13 -14.86
C GLU A 258 -12.89 -15.83 -16.04
N LYS A 259 -12.87 -14.60 -16.59
CA LYS A 259 -13.66 -14.26 -17.78
C LYS A 259 -13.28 -15.12 -18.99
N ILE A 260 -11.99 -15.37 -19.20
CA ILE A 260 -11.50 -16.22 -20.29
C ILE A 260 -12.01 -17.65 -20.10
N ILE A 261 -11.90 -18.21 -18.89
CA ILE A 261 -12.35 -19.57 -18.57
C ILE A 261 -13.87 -19.70 -18.75
N GLU A 262 -14.64 -18.71 -18.33
CA GLU A 262 -16.09 -18.68 -18.53
C GLU A 262 -16.46 -18.65 -20.02
N ALA A 263 -15.76 -17.85 -20.83
CA ALA A 263 -15.97 -17.79 -22.26
C ALA A 263 -15.63 -19.13 -22.93
N LEU A 264 -14.56 -19.81 -22.56
CA LEU A 264 -14.17 -21.12 -23.03
C LEU A 264 -15.18 -22.21 -22.62
N GLY A 265 -15.69 -22.15 -21.37
CA GLY A 265 -16.70 -23.11 -20.88
C GLY A 265 -18.04 -22.99 -21.61
N ASN A 266 -18.47 -21.80 -21.95
CA ASN A 266 -19.70 -21.57 -22.69
C ASN A 266 -19.62 -22.10 -24.15
N GLN A 267 -18.47 -21.95 -24.80
CA GLN A 267 -18.25 -22.47 -26.17
C GLN A 267 -18.22 -23.99 -26.24
N THR A 268 -17.72 -24.66 -25.21
CA THR A 268 -17.73 -26.13 -25.11
C THR A 268 -19.13 -26.69 -24.83
N GLY A 269 -20.00 -25.94 -24.13
CA GLY A 269 -21.38 -26.29 -23.85
C GLY A 269 -22.30 -26.21 -25.08
N GLU A 270 -22.05 -25.23 -25.95
CA GLU A 270 -22.83 -25.09 -27.21
C GLU A 270 -22.45 -26.12 -28.28
N SER A 271 -21.30 -26.76 -28.19
CA SER A 271 -20.84 -27.81 -29.13
C SER A 271 -21.41 -29.20 -28.85
N LEU A 272 -22.20 -29.36 -27.78
CA LEU A 272 -22.80 -30.64 -27.35
C LEU A 272 -24.30 -30.71 -27.60
N PHE A 273 -24.88 -29.75 -28.29
CA PHE A 273 -26.24 -29.77 -28.85
C PHE A 273 -26.18 -29.46 -30.34
#